data_41b5e0cc7fde20aba92260c811391b6f
#
_entry.id   41b5e0cc7fde20aba92260c811391b6f
#
_cell.length_a   1.000
_cell.length_b   1.000
_cell.length_c   1.000
_cell.angle_alpha   90.00
_cell.angle_beta   90.00
_cell.angle_gamma   90.00
#
_symmetry.space_group_name_H-M   'P 1'
#
loop_
_entity.id
_entity.type
_entity.pdbx_description
1 polymer ?
#
loop_
_entity_poly.entity_id
_entity_poly.type
_entity_poly.pdbx_seq_one_letter_code
_entity_poly.pdbx_strand_id
1 'polypeptide(L)'
;MPRLTVRPLAREDFDGFIAYFTRASKADAERMGLAIDKVPSPIQLRSDLEAMIATPVDRLGSFVLAWCLDDKTIGHSSLKDLVPDDVGSMHLHMWRADLRGKGYGPRLFCLSALDFYQRFNLKRIICEPKADNPMANRMLQKIGFPLVLTHVAAGSELSVVCELNRYEILRDITERYLMPRH
;
A
#
# COMPACT_ATOMS: atom_id res chain seq x y z
N MET A 1 -1.35 -24.75 -2.35
CA MET A 1 -0.92 -23.52 -1.70
C MET A 1 -1.98 -22.45 -1.96
N PRO A 2 -2.27 -21.55 -1.03
CA PRO A 2 -3.24 -20.49 -1.27
C PRO A 2 -2.79 -19.58 -2.43
N ARG A 3 -3.74 -19.15 -3.26
CA ARG A 3 -3.47 -18.30 -4.42
C ARG A 3 -3.45 -16.83 -4.00
N LEU A 4 -2.31 -16.18 -4.16
CA LEU A 4 -2.15 -14.75 -3.89
C LEU A 4 -2.14 -13.99 -5.22
N THR A 5 -3.04 -13.03 -5.35
CA THR A 5 -3.16 -12.17 -6.54
C THR A 5 -3.41 -10.72 -6.17
N VAL A 6 -3.15 -9.83 -7.11
CA VAL A 6 -3.52 -8.41 -7.03
C VAL A 6 -4.35 -8.04 -8.25
N ARG A 7 -5.28 -7.13 -8.08
CA ARG A 7 -6.12 -6.58 -9.16
C ARG A 7 -6.52 -5.14 -8.84
N PRO A 8 -6.92 -4.34 -9.82
CA PRO A 8 -7.53 -3.04 -9.52
C PRO A 8 -8.66 -3.17 -8.50
N LEU A 9 -8.76 -2.19 -7.60
CA LEU A 9 -9.85 -2.13 -6.63
C LEU A 9 -11.17 -1.99 -7.38
N ALA A 10 -12.19 -2.75 -6.98
CA ALA A 10 -13.51 -2.73 -7.58
C ALA A 10 -14.57 -2.35 -6.52
N ARG A 11 -15.80 -2.05 -6.98
CA ARG A 11 -16.91 -1.63 -6.08
C ARG A 11 -17.19 -2.61 -4.96
N GLU A 12 -17.03 -3.89 -5.23
CA GLU A 12 -17.21 -4.98 -4.26
C GLU A 12 -16.22 -4.92 -3.07
N ASP A 13 -15.09 -4.22 -3.23
CA ASP A 13 -14.06 -4.07 -2.20
C ASP A 13 -14.30 -2.85 -1.30
N PHE A 14 -15.15 -1.92 -1.70
CA PHE A 14 -15.29 -0.61 -1.05
C PHE A 14 -15.68 -0.71 0.42
N ASP A 15 -16.59 -1.62 0.77
CA ASP A 15 -16.99 -1.78 2.17
C ASP A 15 -15.83 -2.22 3.06
N GLY A 16 -14.99 -3.13 2.56
CA GLY A 16 -13.79 -3.58 3.27
C GLY A 16 -12.75 -2.48 3.41
N PHE A 17 -12.50 -1.72 2.33
CA PHE A 17 -11.59 -0.59 2.33
C PHE A 17 -12.04 0.50 3.31
N ILE A 18 -13.30 0.91 3.24
CA ILE A 18 -13.88 1.94 4.12
C ILE A 18 -13.84 1.48 5.57
N ALA A 19 -14.28 0.26 5.85
CA ALA A 19 -14.26 -0.30 7.21
C ALA A 19 -12.86 -0.36 7.81
N TYR A 20 -11.83 -0.64 7.01
CA TYR A 20 -10.45 -0.70 7.47
C TYR A 20 -9.98 0.64 8.06
N PHE A 21 -10.33 1.77 7.44
CA PHE A 21 -9.95 3.10 7.93
C PHE A 21 -10.89 3.63 9.01
N THR A 22 -12.21 3.50 8.81
CA THR A 22 -13.21 4.12 9.70
C THR A 22 -13.43 3.34 10.98
N ARG A 23 -13.02 2.05 11.05
CA ARG A 23 -13.10 1.20 12.24
C ARG A 23 -11.72 0.82 12.79
N ALA A 24 -10.68 1.53 12.38
CA ALA A 24 -9.33 1.30 12.89
C ALA A 24 -9.30 1.49 14.40
N SER A 25 -8.70 0.55 15.12
CA SER A 25 -8.40 0.71 16.54
C SER A 25 -7.34 1.81 16.72
N LYS A 26 -7.29 2.41 17.92
CA LYS A 26 -6.24 3.39 18.24
C LYS A 26 -4.84 2.83 17.97
N ALA A 27 -4.59 1.59 18.35
CA ALA A 27 -3.30 0.91 18.12
C ALA A 27 -2.99 0.72 16.62
N ASP A 28 -4.00 0.36 15.80
CA ASP A 28 -3.80 0.24 14.35
C ASP A 28 -3.55 1.61 13.70
N ALA A 29 -4.27 2.66 14.13
CA ALA A 29 -4.05 4.01 13.64
C ALA A 29 -2.66 4.55 13.99
N GLU A 30 -2.23 4.37 15.24
CA GLU A 30 -0.87 4.74 15.68
C GLU A 30 0.20 4.00 14.86
N ARG A 31 0.03 2.69 14.64
CA ARG A 31 0.93 1.88 13.79
C ARG A 31 0.99 2.38 12.36
N MET A 32 -0.11 2.84 11.80
CA MET A 32 -0.19 3.38 10.44
C MET A 32 0.28 4.83 10.34
N GLY A 33 0.41 5.55 11.44
CA GLY A 33 0.60 7.00 11.43
C GLY A 33 -0.66 7.77 10.99
N LEU A 34 -1.85 7.18 11.19
CA LEU A 34 -3.13 7.73 10.77
C LEU A 34 -3.68 8.68 11.84
N ALA A 35 -4.06 9.89 11.44
CA ALA A 35 -4.81 10.82 12.26
C ALA A 35 -6.31 10.46 12.19
N ILE A 36 -6.82 9.73 13.20
CA ILE A 36 -8.20 9.19 13.22
C ILE A 36 -9.24 10.29 13.03
N ASP A 37 -9.03 11.43 13.67
CA ASP A 37 -9.90 12.60 13.60
C ASP A 37 -10.00 13.25 12.21
N LYS A 38 -9.06 12.92 11.33
CA LYS A 38 -9.00 13.41 9.95
C LYS A 38 -9.49 12.39 8.92
N VAL A 39 -9.84 11.18 9.34
CA VAL A 39 -10.36 10.16 8.41
C VAL A 39 -11.70 10.63 7.84
N PRO A 40 -11.86 10.72 6.51
CA PRO A 40 -13.11 11.12 5.89
C PRO A 40 -14.27 10.20 6.30
N SER A 41 -15.49 10.72 6.24
CA SER A 41 -16.68 9.91 6.50
C SER A 41 -16.79 8.73 5.52
N PRO A 42 -17.49 7.64 5.88
CA PRO A 42 -17.72 6.52 4.97
C PRO A 42 -18.34 6.95 3.62
N ILE A 43 -19.21 7.97 3.64
CA ILE A 43 -19.86 8.52 2.44
C ILE A 43 -18.81 9.20 1.54
N GLN A 44 -17.94 10.04 2.14
CA GLN A 44 -16.89 10.72 1.41
C GLN A 44 -15.88 9.72 0.82
N LEU A 45 -15.40 8.75 1.61
CA LEU A 45 -14.49 7.72 1.12
C LEU A 45 -15.08 6.94 -0.05
N ARG A 46 -16.38 6.62 0.01
CA ARG A 46 -17.06 5.94 -1.11
C ARG A 46 -17.10 6.83 -2.36
N SER A 47 -17.43 8.10 -2.21
CA SER A 47 -17.43 9.06 -3.32
C SER A 47 -16.06 9.18 -3.97
N ASP A 48 -15.00 9.24 -3.15
CA ASP A 48 -13.61 9.34 -3.63
C ASP A 48 -13.19 8.07 -4.39
N LEU A 49 -13.58 6.89 -3.90
CA LEU A 49 -13.32 5.61 -4.57
C LEU A 49 -14.10 5.48 -5.90
N GLU A 50 -15.37 5.93 -5.95
CA GLU A 50 -16.14 5.96 -7.19
C GLU A 50 -15.51 6.92 -8.21
N ALA A 51 -15.08 8.09 -7.78
CA ALA A 51 -14.36 9.05 -8.63
C ALA A 51 -13.05 8.45 -9.15
N MET A 52 -12.29 7.76 -8.29
CA MET A 52 -11.03 7.11 -8.67
C MET A 52 -11.26 6.06 -9.77
N ILE A 53 -12.22 5.14 -9.60
CA ILE A 53 -12.46 4.09 -10.61
C ILE A 53 -13.08 4.62 -11.91
N ALA A 54 -13.73 5.77 -11.88
CA ALA A 54 -14.29 6.43 -13.06
C ALA A 54 -13.26 7.29 -13.82
N THR A 55 -12.12 7.60 -13.20
CA THR A 55 -11.09 8.46 -13.79
C THR A 55 -10.19 7.64 -14.73
N PRO A 56 -9.93 8.12 -15.96
CA PRO A 56 -8.96 7.50 -16.86
C PRO A 56 -7.57 7.35 -16.21
N VAL A 57 -6.90 6.24 -16.47
CA VAL A 57 -5.63 5.86 -15.82
C VAL A 57 -4.53 6.91 -15.98
N ASP A 58 -4.48 7.59 -17.12
CA ASP A 58 -3.52 8.65 -17.45
C ASP A 58 -3.75 9.96 -16.68
N ARG A 59 -4.87 10.09 -15.98
CA ARG A 59 -5.24 11.28 -15.18
C ARG A 59 -5.30 11.02 -13.67
N LEU A 60 -4.92 9.82 -13.25
CA LEU A 60 -4.97 9.44 -11.84
C LEU A 60 -3.78 10.03 -11.08
N GLY A 61 -4.06 10.75 -9.98
CA GLY A 61 -3.05 11.11 -8.96
C GLY A 61 -2.79 9.99 -7.96
N SER A 62 -3.67 8.98 -7.91
CA SER A 62 -3.53 7.81 -7.03
C SER A 62 -4.22 6.60 -7.65
N PHE A 63 -3.75 5.39 -7.27
CA PHE A 63 -4.32 4.14 -7.74
C PHE A 63 -4.29 3.08 -6.63
N VAL A 64 -5.30 2.20 -6.60
CA VAL A 64 -5.42 1.18 -5.56
C VAL A 64 -5.56 -0.21 -6.17
N LEU A 65 -4.74 -1.14 -5.67
CA LEU A 65 -4.82 -2.57 -5.97
C LEU A 65 -5.35 -3.34 -4.76
N ALA A 66 -6.39 -4.13 -4.95
CA ALA A 66 -6.87 -5.10 -3.99
C ALA A 66 -5.89 -6.27 -3.87
N TRP A 67 -5.62 -6.71 -2.64
CA TRP A 67 -4.86 -7.91 -2.32
C TRP A 67 -5.81 -9.08 -2.09
N CYS A 68 -5.68 -10.14 -2.87
CA CYS A 68 -6.58 -11.27 -2.83
C CYS A 68 -5.87 -12.55 -2.37
N LEU A 69 -6.55 -13.31 -1.50
CA LEU A 69 -6.23 -14.66 -1.08
C LEU A 69 -7.40 -15.55 -1.48
N ASP A 70 -7.17 -16.51 -2.40
CA ASP A 70 -8.21 -17.39 -2.95
C ASP A 70 -9.47 -16.60 -3.36
N ASP A 71 -9.26 -15.52 -4.15
CA ASP A 71 -10.26 -14.59 -4.68
C ASP A 71 -10.98 -13.69 -3.62
N LYS A 72 -10.66 -13.84 -2.34
CA LYS A 72 -11.19 -12.96 -1.29
C LYS A 72 -10.24 -11.81 -1.03
N THR A 73 -10.75 -10.59 -1.05
CA THR A 73 -9.96 -9.40 -0.73
C THR A 73 -9.61 -9.37 0.74
N ILE A 74 -8.31 -9.23 1.03
CA ILE A 74 -7.74 -9.26 2.39
C ILE A 74 -6.95 -8.01 2.76
N GLY A 75 -6.76 -7.10 1.81
CA GLY A 75 -5.96 -5.90 1.98
C GLY A 75 -5.84 -5.12 0.68
N HIS A 76 -4.98 -4.12 0.67
CA HIS A 76 -4.69 -3.34 -0.53
C HIS A 76 -3.28 -2.76 -0.53
N SER A 77 -2.79 -2.40 -1.71
CA SER A 77 -1.73 -1.42 -1.90
C SER A 77 -2.32 -0.20 -2.59
N SER A 78 -1.87 0.99 -2.18
CA SER A 78 -2.14 2.22 -2.92
C SER A 78 -0.84 2.83 -3.42
N LEU A 79 -0.92 3.42 -4.60
CA LEU A 79 0.10 4.31 -5.15
C LEU A 79 -0.45 5.73 -5.07
N LYS A 80 0.27 6.64 -4.45
CA LYS A 80 -0.06 8.06 -4.29
C LYS A 80 1.04 8.92 -4.90
N ASP A 81 0.79 10.22 -4.99
CA ASP A 81 1.73 11.18 -5.56
C ASP A 81 2.25 10.69 -6.92
N LEU A 82 1.34 10.12 -7.69
CA LEU A 82 1.64 9.44 -8.94
C LEU A 82 1.99 10.44 -10.03
N VAL A 83 3.21 10.34 -10.52
CA VAL A 83 3.69 11.00 -11.73
C VAL A 83 4.00 9.90 -12.75
N PRO A 84 3.11 9.67 -13.74
CA PRO A 84 3.33 8.66 -14.79
C PRO A 84 4.69 8.86 -15.47
N ASP A 85 5.31 7.77 -15.91
CA ASP A 85 6.65 7.72 -16.50
C ASP A 85 7.80 8.16 -15.57
N ASP A 86 7.52 8.42 -14.26
CA ASP A 86 8.54 8.83 -13.30
C ASP A 86 8.40 8.11 -11.95
N VAL A 87 7.55 8.58 -11.03
CA VAL A 87 7.59 8.15 -9.62
C VAL A 87 6.19 8.00 -9.00
N GLY A 88 6.10 7.17 -7.96
CA GLY A 88 4.93 7.08 -7.09
C GLY A 88 5.29 6.60 -5.69
N SER A 89 4.48 7.01 -4.71
CA SER A 89 4.60 6.61 -3.30
C SER A 89 3.68 5.44 -3.01
N MET A 90 4.26 4.28 -2.67
CA MET A 90 3.51 3.05 -2.42
C MET A 90 3.21 2.85 -0.95
N HIS A 91 1.94 2.56 -0.65
CA HIS A 91 1.47 2.19 0.67
C HIS A 91 0.89 0.78 0.66
N LEU A 92 0.80 0.15 1.84
CA LEU A 92 0.29 -1.21 1.99
C LEU A 92 -0.56 -1.35 3.25
N HIS A 93 -1.65 -2.11 3.14
CA HIS A 93 -2.59 -2.30 4.22
C HIS A 93 -3.17 -3.71 4.21
N MET A 94 -2.85 -4.52 5.23
CA MET A 94 -3.48 -5.81 5.49
C MET A 94 -4.71 -5.60 6.37
N TRP A 95 -5.91 -5.77 5.82
CA TRP A 95 -7.18 -5.55 6.54
C TRP A 95 -7.42 -6.60 7.62
N ARG A 96 -7.04 -7.84 7.33
CA ARG A 96 -7.22 -9.00 8.19
C ARG A 96 -6.03 -9.16 9.13
N ALA A 97 -6.22 -8.80 10.41
CA ALA A 97 -5.17 -8.91 11.43
C ALA A 97 -4.71 -10.37 11.64
N ASP A 98 -5.64 -11.33 11.53
CA ASP A 98 -5.39 -12.77 11.65
C ASP A 98 -4.53 -13.35 10.51
N LEU A 99 -4.36 -12.62 9.41
CA LEU A 99 -3.50 -13.00 8.28
C LEU A 99 -2.11 -12.35 8.32
N ARG A 100 -1.87 -11.44 9.26
CA ARG A 100 -0.55 -10.84 9.46
C ARG A 100 0.45 -11.89 9.95
N GLY A 101 1.70 -11.75 9.58
CA GLY A 101 2.77 -12.69 9.98
C GLY A 101 2.78 -14.03 9.25
N LYS A 102 1.80 -14.34 8.39
CA LYS A 102 1.71 -15.60 7.63
C LYS A 102 2.51 -15.62 6.31
N GLY A 103 3.30 -14.58 6.05
CA GLY A 103 4.15 -14.50 4.85
C GLY A 103 3.44 -13.98 3.59
N TYR A 104 2.16 -13.62 3.65
CA TYR A 104 1.42 -13.13 2.48
C TYR A 104 1.84 -11.71 2.07
N GLY A 105 2.09 -10.85 3.04
CA GLY A 105 2.41 -9.43 2.80
C GLY A 105 3.56 -9.19 1.84
N PRO A 106 4.74 -9.80 2.04
CA PRO A 106 5.89 -9.60 1.15
C PRO A 106 5.59 -9.94 -0.31
N ARG A 107 4.89 -11.06 -0.57
CA ARG A 107 4.56 -11.49 -1.93
C ARG A 107 3.53 -10.57 -2.58
N LEU A 108 2.45 -10.19 -1.86
CA LEU A 108 1.42 -9.27 -2.34
C LEU A 108 1.99 -7.87 -2.59
N PHE A 109 2.92 -7.42 -1.72
CA PHE A 109 3.63 -6.17 -1.92
C PHE A 109 4.42 -6.18 -3.23
N CYS A 110 5.23 -7.22 -3.47
CA CYS A 110 6.02 -7.33 -4.70
C CYS A 110 5.13 -7.46 -5.95
N LEU A 111 4.03 -8.23 -5.89
CA LEU A 111 3.06 -8.30 -6.99
C LEU A 111 2.47 -6.92 -7.32
N SER A 112 2.12 -6.15 -6.28
CA SER A 112 1.59 -4.78 -6.47
C SER A 112 2.65 -3.84 -7.05
N ALA A 113 3.88 -3.90 -6.56
CA ALA A 113 4.96 -3.06 -7.08
C ALA A 113 5.22 -3.33 -8.57
N LEU A 114 5.21 -4.60 -9.00
CA LEU A 114 5.34 -4.93 -10.43
C LEU A 114 4.17 -4.42 -11.27
N ASP A 115 2.91 -4.56 -10.78
CA ASP A 115 1.75 -4.01 -11.47
C ASP A 115 1.89 -2.49 -11.64
N PHE A 116 2.28 -1.76 -10.59
CA PHE A 116 2.49 -0.31 -10.65
C PHE A 116 3.58 0.08 -11.64
N TYR A 117 4.73 -0.62 -11.63
CA TYR A 117 5.80 -0.38 -12.60
C TYR A 117 5.34 -0.55 -14.04
N GLN A 118 4.58 -1.59 -14.31
CA GLN A 118 4.10 -1.91 -15.67
C GLN A 118 2.98 -0.98 -16.11
N ARG A 119 2.03 -0.70 -15.20
CA ARG A 119 0.82 0.08 -15.51
C ARG A 119 1.12 1.55 -15.78
N PHE A 120 2.06 2.14 -15.04
CA PHE A 120 2.36 3.57 -15.07
C PHE A 120 3.75 3.88 -15.64
N ASN A 121 4.45 2.87 -16.17
CA ASN A 121 5.81 2.99 -16.71
C ASN A 121 6.78 3.72 -15.75
N LEU A 122 6.69 3.43 -14.44
CA LEU A 122 7.45 4.17 -13.43
C LEU A 122 8.95 3.87 -13.53
N LYS A 123 9.76 4.88 -13.21
CA LYS A 123 11.21 4.75 -13.01
C LYS A 123 11.52 4.39 -11.56
N ARG A 124 10.74 4.89 -10.61
CA ARG A 124 10.94 4.72 -9.17
C ARG A 124 9.62 4.51 -8.44
N ILE A 125 9.66 3.66 -7.42
CA ILE A 125 8.61 3.55 -6.41
C ILE A 125 9.27 3.76 -5.04
N ILE A 126 8.65 4.61 -4.22
CA ILE A 126 9.10 4.91 -2.85
C ILE A 126 8.09 4.30 -1.88
N CYS A 127 8.55 3.78 -0.75
CA CYS A 127 7.69 3.35 0.35
C CYS A 127 8.23 3.92 1.67
N GLU A 128 7.36 4.59 2.43
CA GLU A 128 7.76 5.30 3.65
C GLU A 128 6.93 4.85 4.86
N PRO A 129 7.22 3.68 5.45
CA PRO A 129 6.62 3.31 6.72
C PRO A 129 7.15 4.19 7.86
N LYS A 130 6.34 4.34 8.93
CA LYS A 130 6.84 4.93 10.19
C LYS A 130 8.11 4.19 10.64
N ALA A 131 9.08 4.94 11.15
CA ALA A 131 10.35 4.36 11.61
C ALA A 131 10.14 3.35 12.75
N ASP A 132 9.17 3.60 13.61
CA ASP A 132 8.77 2.73 14.73
C ASP A 132 7.77 1.61 14.36
N ASN A 133 7.43 1.43 13.06
CA ASN A 133 6.60 0.30 12.62
C ASN A 133 7.47 -0.92 12.27
N PRO A 134 7.71 -1.85 13.21
CA PRO A 134 8.66 -2.94 12.99
C PRO A 134 8.18 -3.94 11.94
N MET A 135 6.88 -4.08 11.73
CA MET A 135 6.34 -5.06 10.76
C MET A 135 6.63 -4.65 9.33
N ALA A 136 6.37 -3.39 8.97
CA ALA A 136 6.62 -2.87 7.64
C ALA A 136 8.12 -2.79 7.35
N ASN A 137 8.91 -2.23 8.26
CA ASN A 137 10.36 -2.08 8.10
C ASN A 137 11.04 -3.45 7.94
N ARG A 138 10.76 -4.42 8.81
CA ARG A 138 11.33 -5.79 8.70
C ARG A 138 10.92 -6.47 7.40
N MET A 139 9.71 -6.26 6.92
CA MET A 139 9.23 -6.82 5.66
C MET A 139 10.06 -6.29 4.49
N LEU A 140 10.21 -4.97 4.37
CA LEU A 140 10.96 -4.33 3.28
C LEU A 140 12.44 -4.73 3.31
N GLN A 141 13.07 -4.72 4.49
CA GLN A 141 14.45 -5.18 4.68
C GLN A 141 14.63 -6.66 4.31
N LYS A 142 13.68 -7.54 4.72
CA LYS A 142 13.74 -8.97 4.40
C LYS A 142 13.59 -9.26 2.91
N ILE A 143 12.84 -8.45 2.17
CA ILE A 143 12.77 -8.52 0.71
C ILE A 143 14.11 -8.11 0.10
N GLY A 144 14.84 -7.19 0.73
CA GLY A 144 16.13 -6.69 0.30
C GLY A 144 16.11 -5.26 -0.23
N PHE A 145 15.02 -4.51 0.00
CA PHE A 145 14.95 -3.11 -0.43
C PHE A 145 15.87 -2.23 0.40
N PRO A 146 16.64 -1.30 -0.23
CA PRO A 146 17.53 -0.41 0.49
C PRO A 146 16.76 0.64 1.29
N LEU A 147 17.17 0.83 2.55
CA LEU A 147 16.83 2.00 3.34
C LEU A 147 17.69 3.17 2.85
N VAL A 148 17.03 4.19 2.28
CA VAL A 148 17.72 5.35 1.70
C VAL A 148 18.03 6.40 2.77
N LEU A 149 17.03 6.72 3.60
CA LEU A 149 17.16 7.69 4.69
C LEU A 149 16.04 7.55 5.71
N THR A 150 16.25 8.13 6.89
CA THR A 150 15.20 8.38 7.89
C THR A 150 14.99 9.89 7.99
N HIS A 151 13.76 10.35 7.98
CA HIS A 151 13.43 11.78 8.07
C HIS A 151 12.13 12.02 8.81
N VAL A 152 11.94 13.23 9.32
CA VAL A 152 10.67 13.65 9.92
C VAL A 152 9.78 14.19 8.81
N ALA A 153 8.61 13.57 8.65
CA ALA A 153 7.58 14.08 7.73
C ALA A 153 6.70 15.11 8.45
N ALA A 154 6.36 16.18 7.75
CA ALA A 154 5.51 17.27 8.28
C ALA A 154 4.06 16.84 8.57
N GLY A 155 3.71 15.59 8.27
CA GLY A 155 2.32 15.14 8.27
C GLY A 155 1.59 15.54 6.98
N SER A 156 0.49 14.89 6.73
CA SER A 156 -0.41 15.19 5.62
C SER A 156 -1.85 15.34 6.11
N GLU A 157 -2.79 15.48 5.20
CA GLU A 157 -4.21 15.52 5.57
C GLU A 157 -4.66 14.34 6.43
N LEU A 158 -4.07 13.15 6.23
CA LEU A 158 -4.44 11.92 6.94
C LEU A 158 -3.35 11.38 7.88
N SER A 159 -2.15 11.96 7.90
CA SER A 159 -1.03 11.46 8.69
C SER A 159 -0.58 12.45 9.77
N VAL A 160 -0.07 11.88 10.87
CA VAL A 160 0.57 12.66 11.93
C VAL A 160 2.03 12.96 11.59
N VAL A 161 2.59 14.01 12.22
CA VAL A 161 4.04 14.27 12.18
C VAL A 161 4.76 13.10 12.84
N CYS A 162 5.65 12.44 12.12
CA CYS A 162 6.42 11.31 12.65
C CYS A 162 7.70 11.08 11.83
N GLU A 163 8.61 10.29 12.37
CA GLU A 163 9.75 9.80 11.61
C GLU A 163 9.33 8.71 10.64
N LEU A 164 9.79 8.81 9.40
CA LEU A 164 9.59 7.85 8.33
C LEU A 164 10.93 7.28 7.86
N ASN A 165 10.94 6.00 7.55
CA ASN A 165 12.03 5.32 6.87
C ASN A 165 11.72 5.23 5.38
N ARG A 166 12.50 5.91 4.53
CA ARG A 166 12.34 5.85 3.08
C ARG A 166 13.08 4.66 2.50
N TYR A 167 12.32 3.80 1.84
CA TYR A 167 12.83 2.68 1.04
C TYR A 167 12.60 2.96 -0.45
N GLU A 168 13.57 2.60 -1.26
CA GLU A 168 13.39 2.56 -2.72
C GLU A 168 13.03 1.13 -3.13
N ILE A 169 11.89 0.98 -3.81
CA ILE A 169 11.34 -0.32 -4.22
C ILE A 169 11.89 -0.65 -5.60
N LEU A 170 13.04 -1.30 -5.65
CA LEU A 170 13.73 -1.61 -6.88
C LEU A 170 13.04 -2.75 -7.66
N ARG A 171 12.87 -2.56 -8.95
CA ARG A 171 12.18 -3.49 -9.83
C ARG A 171 12.85 -4.86 -9.90
N ASP A 172 14.18 -4.89 -10.03
CA ASP A 172 14.96 -6.13 -10.09
C ASP A 172 14.89 -6.95 -8.79
N ILE A 173 14.89 -6.29 -7.63
CA ILE A 173 14.70 -6.94 -6.32
C ILE A 173 13.29 -7.52 -6.24
N THR A 174 12.28 -6.77 -6.71
CA THR A 174 10.88 -7.19 -6.73
C THR A 174 10.69 -8.43 -7.60
N GLU A 175 11.22 -8.43 -8.81
CA GLU A 175 11.18 -9.55 -9.74
C GLU A 175 11.87 -10.79 -9.17
N ARG A 176 13.08 -10.63 -8.63
CA ARG A 176 13.86 -11.70 -7.99
C ARG A 176 13.13 -12.34 -6.81
N TYR A 177 12.45 -11.52 -5.99
CA TYR A 177 11.68 -12.02 -4.85
C TYR A 177 10.51 -12.92 -5.27
N LEU A 178 9.90 -12.66 -6.43
CA LEU A 178 8.76 -13.41 -6.94
C LEU A 178 9.15 -14.68 -7.69
N MET A 179 10.40 -14.82 -8.11
CA MET A 179 10.89 -16.03 -8.77
C MET A 179 10.73 -17.24 -7.85
N PRO A 180 10.39 -18.41 -8.38
CA PRO A 180 10.41 -19.66 -7.62
C PRO A 180 11.80 -19.87 -7.01
N ARG A 181 11.84 -20.14 -5.71
CA ARG A 181 13.09 -20.59 -5.07
C ARG A 181 13.23 -22.07 -5.41
N HIS A 182 14.25 -22.40 -6.19
CA HIS A 182 14.67 -23.78 -6.47
C HIS A 182 15.23 -24.44 -5.22
#